data_4cfd43ff6322f40a0e3060e9c5ecfcfc
#
_entry.id   4cfd43ff6322f40a0e3060e9c5ecfcfc
#
_cell.length_a   1.000
_cell.length_b   1.000
_cell.length_c   1.000
_cell.angle_alpha   90.00
_cell.angle_beta   90.00
_cell.angle_gamma   90.00
#
_symmetry.space_group_name_H-M   'P 1'
#
loop_
_entity.id
_entity.type
_entity.pdbx_description
1 polymer ?
#
loop_
_entity_poly.entity_id
_entity_poly.type
_entity_poly.pdbx_seq_one_letter_code
_entity_poly.pdbx_strand_id
1 'polypeptide(L)'
;MEHKLCVHLISIRRVSLGGGYRYLIDSVAAGDGNPEPSKGLAHYYASTGTPPGIFLGAGLADLDGGSGIDKGSQVSDEHLFNMLVALCDPVSGEPLGDRLTVPGNGAPVAGFDLTYSPSKSVSTAWALADDDTRAIISDCHRQAIDYVLSYAESHVFHSRSGAGGIVEEDVTGVIATCFTHFTSRADDPQLHDHLLT
;
A
#
# COMPACT_ATOMS: atom_id res chain seq x y z
N MET A 1 18.93 -30.75 -9.26
CA MET A 1 19.03 -29.29 -9.05
C MET A 1 17.60 -28.77 -8.97
N GLU A 2 17.03 -28.74 -7.76
CA GLU A 2 15.64 -28.28 -7.58
C GLU A 2 15.62 -26.77 -7.72
N HIS A 3 15.03 -26.28 -8.81
CA HIS A 3 14.66 -24.88 -8.92
C HIS A 3 13.51 -24.60 -7.93
N LYS A 4 13.85 -24.12 -6.75
CA LYS A 4 12.86 -23.45 -5.90
C LYS A 4 12.36 -22.21 -6.64
N LEU A 5 11.22 -22.34 -7.29
CA LEU A 5 10.44 -21.20 -7.74
C LEU A 5 9.93 -20.49 -6.48
N CYS A 6 10.68 -19.50 -6.01
CA CYS A 6 10.25 -18.66 -4.90
C CYS A 6 9.28 -17.63 -5.46
N VAL A 7 8.01 -17.97 -5.57
CA VAL A 7 6.95 -17.05 -5.95
C VAL A 7 6.55 -16.28 -4.69
N HIS A 8 7.25 -15.18 -4.40
CA HIS A 8 6.79 -14.25 -3.36
C HIS A 8 5.69 -13.38 -3.96
N LEU A 9 4.44 -13.80 -3.79
CA LEU A 9 3.28 -13.01 -4.21
C LEU A 9 2.99 -11.87 -3.24
N ILE A 10 3.36 -12.03 -1.98
CA ILE A 10 3.14 -11.05 -0.91
C ILE A 10 4.39 -10.98 -0.04
N SER A 11 4.86 -9.75 0.23
CA SER A 11 5.87 -9.49 1.25
C SER A 11 5.37 -8.46 2.25
N ILE A 12 5.83 -8.56 3.50
CA ILE A 12 5.38 -7.68 4.60
C ILE A 12 6.60 -6.98 5.19
N ARG A 13 6.51 -5.66 5.33
CA ARG A 13 7.49 -4.80 6.01
C ARG A 13 6.83 -3.99 7.11
N ARG A 14 7.55 -3.76 8.21
CA ARG A 14 7.15 -2.77 9.20
C ARG A 14 7.47 -1.36 8.68
N VAL A 15 6.51 -0.45 8.81
CA VAL A 15 6.70 0.99 8.58
C VAL A 15 6.98 1.63 9.93
N SER A 16 8.17 2.21 10.08
CA SER A 16 8.54 2.92 11.30
C SER A 16 7.87 4.28 11.36
N LEU A 17 7.52 4.73 12.56
CA LEU A 17 7.01 6.08 12.80
C LEU A 17 7.99 7.12 12.23
N GLY A 18 7.48 8.10 11.49
CA GLY A 18 8.27 9.14 10.83
C GLY A 18 8.29 8.99 9.31
N GLY A 19 9.39 9.31 8.63
CA GLY A 19 9.46 9.42 7.17
C GLY A 19 9.54 8.11 6.38
N GLY A 20 9.28 6.95 7.00
CA GLY A 20 9.44 5.62 6.38
C GLY A 20 8.54 5.32 5.18
N TYR A 21 7.51 6.13 4.94
CA TYR A 21 6.55 6.00 3.82
C TYR A 21 6.90 6.88 2.60
N ARG A 22 7.83 7.84 2.75
CA ARG A 22 8.11 8.85 1.71
C ARG A 22 8.52 8.26 0.38
N TYR A 23 9.18 7.11 0.38
CA TYR A 23 9.57 6.44 -0.86
C TYR A 23 8.38 6.10 -1.79
N LEU A 24 7.17 5.95 -1.23
CA LEU A 24 5.95 5.67 -2.00
C LEU A 24 5.43 6.92 -2.71
N ILE A 25 5.63 8.10 -2.10
CA ILE A 25 5.17 9.38 -2.63
C ILE A 25 6.22 9.95 -3.59
N ASP A 26 7.49 9.80 -3.27
CA ASP A 26 8.58 10.32 -4.11
C ASP A 26 8.55 9.71 -5.52
N SER A 27 8.10 8.44 -5.64
CA SER A 27 7.90 7.79 -6.94
C SER A 27 6.66 8.28 -7.69
N VAL A 28 5.65 8.81 -6.99
CA VAL A 28 4.44 9.40 -7.60
C VAL A 28 4.72 10.81 -8.15
N ALA A 29 5.52 11.60 -7.45
CA ALA A 29 5.77 13.01 -7.78
C ALA A 29 6.91 13.22 -8.78
N ALA A 30 7.91 12.35 -8.76
CA ALA A 30 9.03 12.35 -9.69
C ALA A 30 8.83 11.15 -10.62
N GLY A 31 8.32 11.35 -11.81
CA GLY A 31 8.45 10.26 -12.79
C GLY A 31 9.90 9.75 -12.70
N ASP A 32 10.08 8.50 -12.25
CA ASP A 32 11.38 7.88 -12.05
C ASP A 32 12.12 7.83 -13.38
N GLY A 33 12.76 8.91 -13.79
CA GLY A 33 13.65 8.84 -14.91
C GLY A 33 13.70 10.09 -15.76
N ASN A 34 14.90 10.49 -15.97
CA ASN A 34 15.34 11.42 -17.02
C ASN A 34 14.86 10.88 -18.39
N PRO A 35 14.12 11.61 -19.21
CA PRO A 35 13.54 11.10 -20.46
C PRO A 35 14.62 10.89 -21.52
N GLU A 36 14.97 9.63 -21.77
CA GLU A 36 15.71 9.21 -22.96
C GLU A 36 14.76 8.56 -23.98
N PRO A 37 14.72 8.98 -25.24
CA PRO A 37 13.67 8.66 -26.22
C PRO A 37 13.64 7.23 -26.77
N SER A 38 14.47 6.31 -26.30
CA SER A 38 14.66 4.99 -26.93
C SER A 38 14.21 3.77 -26.13
N LYS A 39 13.59 3.97 -24.96
CA LYS A 39 13.23 2.87 -24.07
C LYS A 39 11.71 2.67 -24.09
N GLY A 40 11.27 1.49 -24.56
CA GLY A 40 9.89 1.07 -24.78
C GLY A 40 8.83 1.36 -23.70
N LEU A 41 7.76 0.55 -23.66
CA LEU A 41 6.56 0.76 -22.83
C LEU A 41 6.84 1.04 -21.34
N ALA A 42 7.86 0.43 -20.74
CA ALA A 42 8.27 0.71 -19.37
C ALA A 42 8.62 2.19 -19.17
N HIS A 43 9.23 2.81 -20.17
CA HIS A 43 9.55 4.24 -20.17
C HIS A 43 8.30 5.12 -20.31
N TYR A 44 7.30 4.69 -21.08
CA TYR A 44 6.02 5.42 -21.20
C TYR A 44 5.31 5.51 -19.84
N TYR A 45 5.29 4.43 -19.08
CA TYR A 45 4.66 4.43 -17.74
C TYR A 45 5.49 5.18 -16.68
N ALA A 46 6.82 5.11 -16.76
CA ALA A 46 7.68 5.92 -15.91
C ALA A 46 7.58 7.43 -16.23
N SER A 47 7.38 7.79 -17.48
CA SER A 47 7.23 9.20 -17.91
C SER A 47 5.87 9.80 -17.63
N THR A 48 4.81 8.98 -17.50
CA THR A 48 3.46 9.43 -17.11
C THR A 48 3.25 9.45 -15.60
N GLY A 49 4.24 8.96 -14.82
CA GLY A 49 4.16 8.83 -13.36
C GLY A 49 3.35 7.61 -12.89
N THR A 50 3.56 7.20 -11.67
CA THR A 50 2.67 6.24 -11.01
C THR A 50 1.36 6.93 -10.64
N PRO A 51 0.22 6.24 -10.69
CA PRO A 51 -1.05 6.84 -10.27
C PRO A 51 -0.99 7.22 -8.78
N PRO A 52 -1.75 8.24 -8.37
CA PRO A 52 -1.85 8.59 -6.96
C PRO A 52 -2.35 7.39 -6.15
N GLY A 53 -1.90 7.29 -4.90
CA GLY A 53 -2.41 6.29 -3.97
C GLY A 53 -3.90 6.44 -3.73
N ILE A 54 -4.56 5.35 -3.40
CA ILE A 54 -6.00 5.32 -3.10
C ILE A 54 -6.27 4.72 -1.72
N PHE A 55 -7.36 5.15 -1.10
CA PHE A 55 -7.85 4.58 0.15
C PHE A 55 -8.55 3.24 -0.06
N LEU A 56 -8.25 2.27 0.81
CA LEU A 56 -8.89 0.95 0.90
C LEU A 56 -9.14 0.58 2.37
N GLY A 57 -9.87 -0.52 2.57
CA GLY A 57 -10.14 -1.08 3.91
C GLY A 57 -11.51 -0.72 4.44
N ALA A 58 -12.03 -1.56 5.33
CA ALA A 58 -13.35 -1.38 5.93
C ALA A 58 -13.36 -0.32 7.04
N GLY A 59 -12.21 -0.04 7.67
CA GLY A 59 -12.07 0.99 8.71
C GLY A 59 -12.26 2.43 8.22
N LEU A 60 -12.35 2.64 6.90
CA LEU A 60 -12.61 3.97 6.32
C LEU A 60 -13.97 4.55 6.73
N ALA A 61 -14.95 3.70 7.05
CA ALA A 61 -16.30 4.12 7.39
C ALA A 61 -16.38 4.91 8.70
N ASP A 62 -15.43 4.69 9.62
CA ASP A 62 -15.43 5.30 10.95
C ASP A 62 -14.61 6.61 11.01
N LEU A 63 -13.96 6.98 9.91
CA LEU A 63 -13.13 8.17 9.82
C LEU A 63 -13.94 9.46 9.63
N ASP A 64 -13.26 10.60 9.67
CA ASP A 64 -13.85 11.94 9.49
C ASP A 64 -15.07 12.18 10.40
N GLY A 65 -14.91 11.85 11.68
CA GLY A 65 -15.99 11.99 12.67
C GLY A 65 -17.20 11.09 12.40
N GLY A 66 -17.02 9.98 11.69
CA GLY A 66 -18.08 9.05 11.29
C GLY A 66 -18.75 9.38 9.95
N SER A 67 -18.25 10.38 9.24
CA SER A 67 -18.68 10.69 7.85
C SER A 67 -18.14 9.66 6.86
N GLY A 68 -16.99 9.05 7.21
CA GLY A 68 -16.29 8.08 6.41
C GLY A 68 -15.45 8.69 5.27
N ILE A 69 -14.58 7.86 4.72
CA ILE A 69 -13.79 8.18 3.53
C ILE A 69 -14.20 7.22 2.42
N ASP A 70 -14.46 7.74 1.23
CA ASP A 70 -14.83 6.90 0.09
C ASP A 70 -13.68 5.96 -0.32
N LYS A 71 -13.96 4.66 -0.40
CA LYS A 71 -13.02 3.67 -0.94
C LYS A 71 -12.66 4.04 -2.38
N GLY A 72 -11.36 4.08 -2.68
CA GLY A 72 -10.82 4.47 -3.98
C GLY A 72 -10.59 5.96 -4.14
N SER A 73 -10.92 6.81 -3.16
CA SER A 73 -10.53 8.22 -3.17
C SER A 73 -9.01 8.38 -3.04
N GLN A 74 -8.48 9.50 -3.54
CA GLN A 74 -7.05 9.73 -3.62
C GLN A 74 -6.44 10.04 -2.25
N VAL A 75 -5.24 9.52 -2.04
CA VAL A 75 -4.41 9.77 -0.86
C VAL A 75 -3.47 10.93 -1.14
N SER A 76 -3.42 11.92 -0.23
CA SER A 76 -2.45 13.02 -0.26
C SER A 76 -1.28 12.76 0.70
N ASP A 77 -0.21 13.56 0.56
CA ASP A 77 0.93 13.57 1.50
C ASP A 77 0.47 13.89 2.92
N GLU A 78 -0.49 14.79 3.06
CA GLU A 78 -1.05 15.18 4.35
C GLU A 78 -1.80 14.02 5.00
N HIS A 79 -2.60 13.28 4.23
CA HIS A 79 -3.26 12.07 4.72
C HIS A 79 -2.27 11.05 5.26
N LEU A 80 -1.18 10.77 4.54
CA LEU A 80 -0.14 9.84 4.97
C LEU A 80 0.63 10.35 6.18
N PHE A 81 0.90 11.65 6.25
CA PHE A 81 1.52 12.27 7.42
C PHE A 81 0.63 12.08 8.65
N ASN A 82 -0.66 12.39 8.54
CA ASN A 82 -1.61 12.23 9.63
C ASN A 82 -1.66 10.78 10.12
N MET A 83 -1.79 9.81 9.21
CA MET A 83 -1.87 8.38 9.53
C MET A 83 -0.58 7.82 10.12
N LEU A 84 0.58 8.07 9.48
CA LEU A 84 1.83 7.33 9.74
C LEU A 84 2.85 8.11 10.59
N VAL A 85 2.61 9.38 10.84
CA VAL A 85 3.49 10.22 11.67
C VAL A 85 2.75 10.78 12.87
N ALA A 86 1.60 11.42 12.64
CA ALA A 86 0.80 11.99 13.70
C ALA A 86 -0.10 10.96 14.40
N LEU A 87 -0.35 9.80 13.77
CA LEU A 87 -1.25 8.74 14.24
C LEU A 87 -2.67 9.27 14.49
N CYS A 88 -3.13 10.07 13.54
CA CYS A 88 -4.41 10.75 13.55
C CYS A 88 -5.25 10.30 12.35
N ASP A 89 -6.54 10.55 12.44
CA ASP A 89 -7.46 10.48 11.33
C ASP A 89 -6.92 11.29 10.13
N PRO A 90 -6.83 10.71 8.93
CA PRO A 90 -6.22 11.37 7.79
C PRO A 90 -6.90 12.69 7.37
N VAL A 91 -8.20 12.82 7.61
CA VAL A 91 -9.00 13.98 7.17
C VAL A 91 -9.23 14.95 8.31
N SER A 92 -9.80 14.48 9.43
CA SER A 92 -10.13 15.36 10.57
C SER A 92 -8.92 15.74 11.42
N GLY A 93 -7.83 14.95 11.37
CA GLY A 93 -6.66 15.14 12.23
C GLY A 93 -6.90 14.78 13.70
N GLU A 94 -8.03 14.18 14.03
CA GLU A 94 -8.33 13.72 15.39
C GLU A 94 -7.47 12.49 15.73
N PRO A 95 -6.99 12.34 16.98
CA PRO A 95 -6.18 11.20 17.36
C PRO A 95 -6.90 9.86 17.15
N LEU A 96 -6.23 8.91 16.53
CA LEU A 96 -6.70 7.52 16.39
C LEU A 96 -6.17 6.70 17.58
N GLY A 97 -7.03 6.48 18.57
CA GLY A 97 -6.72 5.67 19.75
C GLY A 97 -5.76 6.32 20.74
N ASP A 98 -5.23 5.50 21.63
CA ASP A 98 -4.28 5.93 22.65
C ASP A 98 -2.87 6.06 22.07
N ARG A 99 -2.05 6.93 22.69
CA ARG A 99 -0.65 7.11 22.30
C ARG A 99 0.10 5.79 22.37
N LEU A 100 0.79 5.42 21.28
CA LEU A 100 1.68 4.28 21.26
C LEU A 100 2.80 4.46 22.29
N THR A 101 2.72 3.73 23.39
CA THR A 101 3.82 3.61 24.35
C THR A 101 4.71 2.45 23.92
N VAL A 102 5.94 2.75 23.50
CA VAL A 102 6.91 1.73 23.13
C VAL A 102 7.75 1.37 24.34
N PRO A 103 7.69 0.12 24.82
CA PRO A 103 8.63 -0.34 25.84
C PRO A 103 10.04 -0.45 25.25
N GLY A 104 11.00 0.29 25.80
CA GLY A 104 12.41 0.22 25.38
C GLY A 104 12.80 1.24 24.30
N ASN A 105 14.01 1.10 23.75
CA ASN A 105 14.62 2.02 22.79
C ASN A 105 14.23 1.75 21.31
N GLY A 106 13.14 1.03 21.05
CA GLY A 106 12.68 0.71 19.69
C GLY A 106 11.87 1.87 19.08
N ALA A 107 11.99 2.09 17.76
CA ALA A 107 11.07 2.98 17.06
C ALA A 107 9.67 2.35 17.01
N PRO A 108 8.60 3.12 17.28
CA PRO A 108 7.24 2.63 17.12
C PRO A 108 6.97 2.17 15.71
N VAL A 109 6.16 1.12 15.57
CA VAL A 109 5.64 0.69 14.28
C VAL A 109 4.40 1.54 14.00
N ALA A 110 4.42 2.29 12.89
CA ALA A 110 3.29 3.11 12.46
C ALA A 110 2.28 2.30 11.64
N GLY A 111 2.73 1.18 11.06
CA GLY A 111 1.90 0.33 10.20
C GLY A 111 2.73 -0.75 9.51
N PHE A 112 2.12 -1.38 8.53
CA PHE A 112 2.76 -2.42 7.72
C PHE A 112 2.62 -2.08 6.24
N ASP A 113 3.68 -2.33 5.47
CA ASP A 113 3.67 -2.31 4.02
C ASP A 113 3.58 -3.75 3.52
N LEU A 114 2.45 -4.08 2.92
CA LEU A 114 2.22 -5.35 2.25
C LEU A 114 2.42 -5.13 0.76
N THR A 115 3.49 -5.68 0.20
CA THR A 115 3.75 -5.58 -1.24
C THR A 115 3.15 -6.78 -1.96
N TYR A 116 2.24 -6.54 -2.87
CA TYR A 116 1.59 -7.53 -3.72
C TYR A 116 2.20 -7.51 -5.12
N SER A 117 2.77 -8.62 -5.57
CA SER A 117 3.40 -8.71 -6.89
C SER A 117 2.92 -9.97 -7.60
N PRO A 118 2.28 -9.87 -8.76
CA PRO A 118 2.04 -11.03 -9.60
C PRO A 118 3.36 -11.59 -10.11
N SER A 119 3.34 -12.79 -10.69
CA SER A 119 4.54 -13.37 -11.27
C SER A 119 5.13 -12.48 -12.38
N LYS A 120 6.43 -12.59 -12.59
CA LYS A 120 7.13 -11.81 -13.63
C LYS A 120 6.52 -12.02 -15.03
N SER A 121 6.04 -13.22 -15.33
CA SER A 121 5.35 -13.51 -16.58
C SER A 121 4.06 -12.71 -16.75
N VAL A 122 3.29 -12.51 -15.68
CA VAL A 122 2.09 -11.68 -15.70
C VAL A 122 2.45 -10.20 -15.88
N SER A 123 3.46 -9.70 -15.15
CA SER A 123 3.95 -8.33 -15.33
C SER A 123 4.45 -8.07 -16.76
N THR A 124 5.14 -9.04 -17.35
CA THR A 124 5.61 -8.95 -18.75
C THR A 124 4.43 -8.99 -19.73
N ALA A 125 3.46 -9.89 -19.53
CA ALA A 125 2.25 -9.95 -20.34
C ALA A 125 1.47 -8.64 -20.26
N TRP A 126 1.29 -8.09 -19.06
CA TRP A 126 0.66 -6.78 -18.82
C TRP A 126 1.36 -5.64 -19.60
N ALA A 127 2.69 -5.60 -19.57
CA ALA A 127 3.46 -4.54 -20.22
C ALA A 127 3.41 -4.61 -21.75
N LEU A 128 3.24 -5.81 -22.33
CA LEU A 128 3.20 -6.03 -23.78
C LEU A 128 1.77 -6.11 -24.34
N ALA A 129 0.75 -6.11 -23.47
CA ALA A 129 -0.64 -6.24 -23.85
C ALA A 129 -1.19 -4.97 -24.52
N ASP A 130 -2.25 -5.13 -25.30
CA ASP A 130 -3.12 -4.02 -25.70
C ASP A 130 -3.86 -3.44 -24.47
N ASP A 131 -4.52 -2.31 -24.67
CA ASP A 131 -5.15 -1.58 -23.57
C ASP A 131 -6.28 -2.37 -22.90
N ASP A 132 -7.06 -3.14 -23.65
CA ASP A 132 -8.16 -3.95 -23.13
C ASP A 132 -7.63 -5.10 -22.27
N THR A 133 -6.65 -5.83 -22.77
CA THR A 133 -6.00 -6.95 -22.05
C THR A 133 -5.26 -6.43 -20.81
N ARG A 134 -4.59 -5.28 -20.92
CA ARG A 134 -3.91 -4.64 -19.80
C ARG A 134 -4.89 -4.25 -18.70
N ALA A 135 -6.04 -3.67 -19.07
CA ALA A 135 -7.09 -3.32 -18.12
C ALA A 135 -7.62 -4.55 -17.39
N ILE A 136 -7.86 -5.67 -18.10
CA ILE A 136 -8.30 -6.92 -17.49
C ILE A 136 -7.27 -7.45 -16.49
N ILE A 137 -5.99 -7.46 -16.82
CA ILE A 137 -4.93 -7.93 -15.92
C ILE A 137 -4.85 -7.04 -14.67
N SER A 138 -4.92 -5.72 -14.85
CA SER A 138 -4.90 -4.76 -13.74
C SER A 138 -6.11 -4.94 -12.82
N ASP A 139 -7.29 -5.16 -13.38
CA ASP A 139 -8.52 -5.37 -12.63
C ASP A 139 -8.48 -6.69 -11.84
N CYS A 140 -8.02 -7.78 -12.44
CA CYS A 140 -7.80 -9.04 -11.75
C CYS A 140 -6.81 -8.89 -10.58
N HIS A 141 -5.73 -8.13 -10.78
CA HIS A 141 -4.74 -7.88 -9.74
C HIS A 141 -5.36 -7.07 -8.58
N ARG A 142 -6.15 -6.03 -8.88
CA ARG A 142 -6.88 -5.23 -7.89
C ARG A 142 -7.89 -6.06 -7.10
N GLN A 143 -8.67 -6.89 -7.78
CA GLN A 143 -9.61 -7.79 -7.11
C GLN A 143 -8.92 -8.78 -6.18
N ALA A 144 -7.73 -9.28 -6.55
CA ALA A 144 -6.94 -10.15 -5.68
C ALA A 144 -6.48 -9.42 -4.41
N ILE A 145 -6.05 -8.16 -4.50
CA ILE A 145 -5.68 -7.32 -3.36
C ILE A 145 -6.88 -7.10 -2.45
N ASP A 146 -8.02 -6.69 -3.01
CA ASP A 146 -9.27 -6.49 -2.26
C ASP A 146 -9.70 -7.76 -1.52
N TYR A 147 -9.60 -8.93 -2.17
CA TYR A 147 -9.93 -10.20 -1.54
C TYR A 147 -9.02 -10.53 -0.36
N VAL A 148 -7.70 -10.36 -0.54
CA VAL A 148 -6.72 -10.65 0.53
C VAL A 148 -6.85 -9.65 1.68
N LEU A 149 -7.12 -8.37 1.38
CA LEU A 149 -7.35 -7.35 2.41
C LEU A 149 -8.58 -7.72 3.26
N SER A 150 -9.70 -8.02 2.63
CA SER A 150 -10.93 -8.42 3.33
C SER A 150 -10.73 -9.69 4.17
N TYR A 151 -9.96 -10.66 3.66
CA TYR A 151 -9.60 -11.84 4.43
C TYR A 151 -8.74 -11.48 5.65
N ALA A 152 -7.77 -10.60 5.47
CA ALA A 152 -6.88 -10.17 6.55
C ALA A 152 -7.63 -9.37 7.62
N GLU A 153 -8.56 -8.51 7.25
CA GLU A 153 -9.45 -7.80 8.17
C GLU A 153 -10.27 -8.74 9.04
N SER A 154 -10.74 -9.84 8.44
CA SER A 154 -11.59 -10.79 9.14
C SER A 154 -10.85 -11.84 9.98
N HIS A 155 -9.54 -12.08 9.72
CA HIS A 155 -8.85 -13.25 10.28
C HIS A 155 -7.42 -12.99 10.77
N VAL A 156 -6.81 -11.86 10.43
CA VAL A 156 -5.38 -11.62 10.67
C VAL A 156 -5.11 -10.38 11.50
N PHE A 157 -5.83 -9.30 11.22
CA PHE A 157 -5.64 -8.05 11.96
C PHE A 157 -6.39 -8.08 13.28
N HIS A 158 -5.68 -7.76 14.35
CA HIS A 158 -6.23 -7.63 15.70
C HIS A 158 -5.68 -6.36 16.33
N SER A 159 -6.49 -5.72 17.15
CA SER A 159 -6.06 -4.62 18.02
C SER A 159 -5.64 -5.16 19.37
N ARG A 160 -4.97 -4.33 20.16
CA ARG A 160 -4.59 -4.65 21.54
C ARG A 160 -5.02 -3.53 22.46
N SER A 161 -5.67 -3.90 23.54
CA SER A 161 -6.14 -2.98 24.57
C SER A 161 -5.68 -3.39 25.96
N GLY A 162 -6.04 -2.57 26.96
CA GLY A 162 -5.70 -2.79 28.37
C GLY A 162 -4.26 -2.45 28.72
N ALA A 163 -3.93 -2.55 30.00
CA ALA A 163 -2.62 -2.20 30.52
C ALA A 163 -1.52 -3.10 29.90
N GLY A 164 -0.62 -2.49 29.13
CA GLY A 164 0.44 -3.21 28.44
C GLY A 164 0.00 -3.97 27.19
N GLY A 165 -1.22 -3.72 26.68
CA GLY A 165 -1.73 -4.36 25.45
C GLY A 165 -1.93 -5.87 25.57
N ILE A 166 -2.39 -6.34 26.74
CA ILE A 166 -2.55 -7.78 27.04
C ILE A 166 -3.84 -8.38 26.49
N VAL A 167 -4.83 -7.55 26.14
CA VAL A 167 -6.11 -7.99 25.58
C VAL A 167 -6.02 -7.86 24.07
N GLU A 168 -6.23 -8.96 23.35
CA GLU A 168 -6.36 -8.99 21.90
C GLU A 168 -7.84 -8.84 21.54
N GLU A 169 -8.15 -7.93 20.64
CA GLU A 169 -9.51 -7.60 20.22
C GLU A 169 -9.62 -7.70 18.70
N ASP A 170 -10.73 -8.25 18.23
CA ASP A 170 -11.04 -8.26 16.81
C ASP A 170 -11.26 -6.81 16.31
N VAL A 171 -10.75 -6.52 15.11
CA VAL A 171 -11.00 -5.24 14.44
C VAL A 171 -12.21 -5.34 13.52
N THR A 172 -12.93 -4.25 13.35
CA THR A 172 -14.04 -4.15 12.38
C THR A 172 -13.55 -3.86 10.98
N GLY A 173 -12.31 -3.40 10.84
CA GLY A 173 -11.64 -3.10 9.60
C GLY A 173 -10.33 -2.34 9.84
N VAL A 174 -9.57 -2.15 8.80
CA VAL A 174 -8.33 -1.35 8.83
C VAL A 174 -8.44 -0.16 7.90
N ILE A 175 -7.64 0.86 8.18
CA ILE A 175 -7.38 1.96 7.24
C ILE A 175 -6.21 1.53 6.39
N ALA A 176 -6.41 1.42 5.08
CA ALA A 176 -5.37 1.03 4.16
C ALA A 176 -5.22 2.08 3.05
N THR A 177 -3.98 2.24 2.55
CA THR A 177 -3.70 3.03 1.36
C THR A 177 -2.89 2.19 0.37
N CYS A 178 -3.24 2.25 -0.90
CA CYS A 178 -2.67 1.40 -1.94
C CYS A 178 -1.99 2.23 -3.02
N PHE A 179 -0.74 1.90 -3.33
CA PHE A 179 0.10 2.57 -4.32
C PHE A 179 0.54 1.56 -5.37
N THR A 180 0.15 1.79 -6.63
CA THR A 180 0.50 0.91 -7.75
C THR A 180 1.79 1.37 -8.40
N HIS A 181 2.73 0.45 -8.57
CA HIS A 181 3.99 0.65 -9.28
C HIS A 181 4.10 -0.32 -10.45
N PHE A 182 4.79 0.10 -11.53
CA PHE A 182 4.83 -0.64 -12.78
C PHE A 182 6.21 -1.19 -13.14
N THR A 183 7.26 -0.71 -12.47
CA THR A 183 8.64 -1.06 -12.77
C THR A 183 9.39 -1.54 -11.53
N SER A 184 10.39 -2.38 -11.74
CA SER A 184 11.36 -2.72 -10.69
C SER A 184 12.45 -1.64 -10.60
N ARG A 185 13.34 -1.76 -9.60
CA ARG A 185 14.53 -0.90 -9.48
C ARG A 185 15.50 -1.02 -10.65
N ALA A 186 15.35 -2.03 -11.51
CA ALA A 186 16.14 -2.24 -12.72
C ALA A 186 15.43 -1.76 -13.99
N ASP A 187 14.36 -0.97 -13.84
CA ASP A 187 13.52 -0.42 -14.90
C ASP A 187 12.89 -1.46 -15.83
N ASP A 188 12.72 -2.69 -15.34
CA ASP A 188 11.99 -3.71 -16.08
C ASP A 188 10.52 -3.80 -15.62
N PRO A 189 9.60 -4.29 -16.47
CA PRO A 189 8.19 -4.41 -16.12
C PRO A 189 7.98 -5.24 -14.86
N GLN A 190 7.38 -4.63 -13.84
CA GLN A 190 7.06 -5.26 -12.58
C GLN A 190 5.80 -4.60 -12.01
N LEU A 191 4.64 -5.15 -12.36
CA LEU A 191 3.39 -4.73 -11.74
C LEU A 191 3.42 -5.13 -10.27
N HIS A 192 3.25 -4.17 -9.36
CA HIS A 192 3.13 -4.44 -7.95
C HIS A 192 2.45 -3.29 -7.22
N ASP A 193 1.81 -3.62 -6.12
CA ASP A 193 1.15 -2.64 -5.26
C ASP A 193 1.71 -2.71 -3.85
N HIS A 194 1.89 -1.54 -3.25
CA HIS A 194 2.17 -1.36 -1.85
C HIS A 194 0.87 -1.03 -1.12
N LEU A 195 0.45 -1.89 -0.22
CA LEU A 195 -0.70 -1.68 0.65
C LEU A 195 -0.18 -1.34 2.05
N LEU A 196 -0.33 -0.09 2.45
CA LEU A 196 -0.03 0.39 3.81
C LEU A 196 -1.26 0.22 4.69
N THR A 197 -1.11 -0.45 5.82
CA THR A 197 -2.16 -0.66 6.81
C THR A 197 -1.71 -0.23 8.19
#